data_131c6f5f1710fe371c23d6f15d7003f8
#
_entry.id   131c6f5f1710fe371c23d6f15d7003f8
#
_cell.length_a   1.000
_cell.length_b   1.000
_cell.length_c   1.000
_cell.angle_alpha   90.00
_cell.angle_beta   90.00
_cell.angle_gamma   90.00
#
_symmetry.space_group_name_H-M   'P 1'
#
loop_
_entity.id
_entity.type
_entity.pdbx_description
1 polymer ?
#
loop_
_entity_poly.entity_id
_entity_poly.type
_entity_poly.pdbx_seq_one_letter_code
_entity_poly.pdbx_strand_id
1 'polypeptide(L)'
;LLMWNTSLDVFKQFTLAGVGTGDYDDVLTAKNESYGNSGVAKHRYNSHNQFLNTMVQLGLLGLVVLIMLFLNGFKMAYQQRNIIGILTLSCFFLNFLFESFIETQAGIILFCLLPLALFHLKPKAYL
;
A
#
# COMPACT_ATOMS: atom_id res chain seq x y z
N LEU A 1 4.75 12.54 10.32
CA LEU A 1 4.65 13.59 9.27
C LEU A 1 5.96 13.79 8.49
N LEU A 2 7.13 13.69 9.16
CA LEU A 2 8.43 13.89 8.51
C LEU A 2 8.64 12.94 7.32
N MET A 3 8.45 11.64 7.55
CA MET A 3 8.59 10.59 6.52
C MET A 3 7.63 10.78 5.35
N TRP A 4 6.41 11.22 5.63
CA TRP A 4 5.41 11.49 4.59
C TRP A 4 5.83 12.64 3.69
N ASN A 5 6.38 13.72 4.28
CA ASN A 5 6.89 14.85 3.49
C ASN A 5 8.05 14.43 2.58
N THR A 6 9.01 13.66 3.13
CA THR A 6 10.11 13.11 2.32
C THR A 6 9.60 12.25 1.17
N SER A 7 8.65 11.35 1.43
CA SER A 7 8.05 10.49 0.40
C SER A 7 7.32 11.29 -0.68
N LEU A 8 6.56 12.32 -0.30
CA LEU A 8 5.89 13.21 -1.25
C LEU A 8 6.86 14.01 -2.10
N ASP A 9 7.99 14.46 -1.54
CA ASP A 9 8.99 15.21 -2.29
C ASP A 9 9.79 14.32 -3.25
N VAL A 10 10.03 13.07 -2.90
CA VAL A 10 10.59 12.08 -3.85
C VAL A 10 9.58 11.77 -4.95
N PHE A 11 8.31 11.54 -4.60
CA PHE A 11 7.25 11.29 -5.59
C PHE A 11 7.12 12.42 -6.61
N LYS A 12 7.19 13.69 -6.19
CA LYS A 12 7.13 14.84 -7.12
C LYS A 12 8.25 14.81 -8.18
N GLN A 13 9.41 14.22 -7.85
CA GLN A 13 10.53 14.11 -8.80
C GLN A 13 10.35 12.94 -9.77
N PHE A 14 9.66 11.86 -9.33
CA PHE A 14 9.49 10.62 -10.09
C PHE A 14 8.00 10.25 -10.23
N THR A 15 7.16 11.21 -10.61
CA THR A 15 5.70 11.13 -10.52
C THR A 15 5.09 9.95 -11.30
N LEU A 16 5.54 9.66 -12.52
CA LEU A 16 4.87 8.68 -13.40
C LEU A 16 5.18 7.24 -13.03
N ALA A 17 6.45 6.87 -12.96
CA ALA A 17 6.91 5.49 -12.80
C ALA A 17 7.53 5.20 -11.43
N GLY A 18 7.71 6.21 -10.59
CA GLY A 18 8.41 6.09 -9.32
C GLY A 18 9.92 5.89 -9.49
N VAL A 19 10.59 5.55 -8.39
CA VAL A 19 12.04 5.28 -8.36
C VAL A 19 12.39 3.82 -8.63
N GLY A 20 11.39 2.93 -8.62
CA GLY A 20 11.59 1.48 -8.65
C GLY A 20 11.68 0.88 -7.25
N THR A 21 11.29 -0.39 -7.14
CA THR A 21 11.29 -1.11 -5.85
C THR A 21 12.70 -1.33 -5.31
N GLY A 22 13.70 -1.47 -6.18
CA GLY A 22 15.10 -1.70 -5.79
C GLY A 22 15.78 -0.45 -5.23
N ASP A 23 15.45 0.73 -5.72
CA ASP A 23 16.13 1.99 -5.36
C ASP A 23 15.38 2.76 -4.26
N TYR A 24 14.19 2.30 -3.85
CA TYR A 24 13.31 2.97 -2.91
C TYR A 24 14.00 3.37 -1.59
N ASP A 25 14.67 2.42 -0.94
CA ASP A 25 15.32 2.66 0.35
C ASP A 25 16.49 3.63 0.23
N ASP A 26 17.28 3.51 -0.83
CA ASP A 26 18.47 4.34 -1.05
C ASP A 26 18.08 5.79 -1.36
N VAL A 27 17.05 5.99 -2.19
CA VAL A 27 16.55 7.33 -2.54
C VAL A 27 15.93 8.02 -1.33
N LEU A 28 15.10 7.30 -0.53
CA LEU A 28 14.53 7.87 0.70
C LEU A 28 15.60 8.19 1.73
N THR A 29 16.59 7.31 1.88
CA THR A 29 17.72 7.53 2.81
C THR A 29 18.50 8.78 2.41
N ALA A 30 18.92 8.89 1.16
CA ALA A 30 19.64 10.05 0.65
C ALA A 30 18.83 11.36 0.81
N LYS A 31 17.51 11.30 0.58
CA LYS A 31 16.64 12.45 0.75
C LYS A 31 16.53 12.88 2.22
N ASN A 32 16.40 11.93 3.15
CA ASN A 32 16.37 12.21 4.59
C ASN A 32 17.70 12.79 5.09
N GLU A 33 18.84 12.30 4.58
CA GLU A 33 20.15 12.88 4.87
C GLU A 33 20.23 14.33 4.43
N SER A 34 19.74 14.64 3.22
CA SER A 34 19.74 16.01 2.68
C SER A 34 18.92 16.99 3.54
N TYR A 35 17.95 16.49 4.32
CA TYR A 35 17.15 17.27 5.28
C TYR A 35 17.75 17.32 6.70
N GLY A 36 18.93 16.73 6.91
CA GLY A 36 19.57 16.65 8.22
C GLY A 36 18.92 15.63 9.17
N ASN A 37 18.07 14.74 8.64
CA ASN A 37 17.37 13.72 9.42
C ASN A 37 18.22 12.45 9.56
N SER A 38 19.43 12.59 10.10
CA SER A 38 20.42 11.51 10.19
C SER A 38 19.94 10.27 10.96
N GLY A 39 19.07 10.45 11.98
CA GLY A 39 18.49 9.34 12.73
C GLY A 39 17.53 8.49 11.87
N VAL A 40 16.71 9.14 11.06
CA VAL A 40 15.78 8.48 10.15
C VAL A 40 16.53 7.76 9.02
N ALA A 41 17.51 8.43 8.43
CA ALA A 41 18.36 7.86 7.39
C ALA A 41 19.13 6.64 7.89
N LYS A 42 19.75 6.72 9.09
CA LYS A 42 20.49 5.61 9.68
C LYS A 42 19.67 4.33 9.88
N HIS A 43 18.40 4.46 10.23
CA HIS A 43 17.49 3.32 10.47
C HIS A 43 16.68 2.93 9.23
N ARG A 44 16.86 3.61 8.08
CA ARG A 44 16.15 3.34 6.83
C ARG A 44 14.62 3.23 7.02
N TYR A 45 14.06 4.14 7.81
CA TYR A 45 12.61 4.15 8.06
C TYR A 45 11.84 4.47 6.78
N ASN A 46 10.80 3.68 6.52
CA ASN A 46 9.84 3.92 5.44
C ASN A 46 8.72 4.89 5.90
N SER A 47 7.75 5.17 5.03
CA SER A 47 6.66 6.11 5.32
C SER A 47 5.62 5.57 6.29
N HIS A 48 5.63 4.27 6.63
CA HIS A 48 4.54 3.60 7.36
C HIS A 48 3.16 3.91 6.76
N ASN A 49 3.09 3.96 5.44
CA ASN A 49 1.87 4.18 4.67
C ASN A 49 2.04 3.54 3.30
N GLN A 50 1.25 2.52 3.02
CA GLN A 50 1.38 1.73 1.79
C GLN A 50 1.10 2.56 0.53
N PHE A 51 0.18 3.51 0.59
CA PHE A 51 -0.12 4.35 -0.57
C PHE A 51 1.09 5.24 -0.93
N LEU A 52 1.73 5.85 0.08
CA LEU A 52 2.94 6.64 -0.12
C LEU A 52 4.10 5.79 -0.62
N ASN A 53 4.30 4.60 -0.05
CA ASN A 53 5.33 3.68 -0.52
C ASN A 53 5.11 3.30 -1.99
N THR A 54 3.87 2.94 -2.34
CA THR A 54 3.52 2.62 -3.73
C THR A 54 3.74 3.81 -4.66
N MET A 55 3.40 5.04 -4.22
CA MET A 55 3.66 6.26 -5.00
C MET A 55 5.15 6.48 -5.25
N VAL A 56 5.99 6.28 -4.25
CA VAL A 56 7.45 6.46 -4.41
C VAL A 56 8.05 5.36 -5.28
N GLN A 57 7.67 4.11 -5.05
CA GLN A 57 8.23 2.94 -5.76
C GLN A 57 7.77 2.85 -7.21
N LEU A 58 6.45 3.00 -7.46
CA LEU A 58 5.80 2.69 -8.73
C LEU A 58 5.12 3.92 -9.37
N GLY A 59 5.25 5.08 -8.75
CA GLY A 59 4.66 6.31 -9.24
C GLY A 59 3.14 6.33 -9.21
N LEU A 60 2.58 7.23 -10.02
CA LEU A 60 1.14 7.37 -10.20
C LEU A 60 0.51 6.11 -10.79
N LEU A 61 1.22 5.40 -11.67
CA LEU A 61 0.72 4.17 -12.27
C LEU A 61 0.47 3.09 -11.22
N GLY A 62 1.42 2.87 -10.31
CA GLY A 62 1.27 1.91 -9.22
C GLY A 62 0.14 2.29 -8.27
N LEU A 63 0.02 3.58 -7.92
CA LEU A 63 -1.06 4.07 -7.06
C LEU A 63 -2.43 3.84 -7.69
N VAL A 64 -2.59 4.15 -8.99
CA VAL A 64 -3.85 3.93 -9.71
C VAL A 64 -4.23 2.45 -9.70
N VAL A 65 -3.28 1.55 -9.98
CA VAL A 65 -3.53 0.10 -9.92
C VAL A 65 -3.97 -0.32 -8.51
N LEU A 66 -3.29 0.14 -7.47
CA LEU A 66 -3.63 -0.19 -6.09
C LEU A 66 -5.04 0.30 -5.72
N ILE A 67 -5.40 1.53 -6.09
CA ILE A 67 -6.75 2.07 -5.86
C ILE A 67 -7.79 1.26 -6.65
N MET A 68 -7.52 0.91 -7.91
CA MET A 68 -8.43 0.11 -8.73
C MET A 68 -8.65 -1.29 -8.14
N LEU A 69 -7.64 -1.90 -7.52
CA LEU A 69 -7.79 -3.18 -6.81
C LEU A 69 -8.79 -3.06 -5.66
N PHE A 70 -8.69 -2.02 -4.82
CA PHE A 70 -9.65 -1.77 -3.75
C PHE A 70 -11.06 -1.48 -4.29
N LEU A 71 -11.18 -0.60 -5.28
CA LEU A 71 -12.49 -0.25 -5.87
C LEU A 71 -13.20 -1.47 -6.47
N ASN A 72 -12.46 -2.31 -7.23
CA ASN A 72 -13.01 -3.53 -7.79
C ASN A 72 -13.36 -4.55 -6.70
N GLY A 73 -12.53 -4.70 -5.69
CA GLY A 73 -12.79 -5.57 -4.55
C GLY A 73 -14.06 -5.16 -3.80
N PHE A 74 -14.21 -3.88 -3.47
CA PHE A 74 -15.41 -3.35 -2.82
C PHE A 74 -16.66 -3.52 -3.68
N LYS A 75 -16.56 -3.20 -5.00
CA LYS A 75 -17.65 -3.40 -5.95
C LYS A 75 -18.11 -4.86 -5.98
N MET A 76 -17.16 -5.79 -6.06
CA MET A 76 -17.45 -7.23 -6.09
C MET A 76 -18.07 -7.72 -4.77
N ALA A 77 -17.52 -7.29 -3.63
CA ALA A 77 -18.08 -7.61 -2.31
C ALA A 77 -19.51 -7.09 -2.15
N TYR A 78 -19.77 -5.86 -2.60
CA TYR A 78 -21.09 -5.25 -2.57
C TYR A 78 -22.10 -5.99 -3.45
N GLN A 79 -21.72 -6.31 -4.70
CA GLN A 79 -22.57 -7.06 -5.64
C GLN A 79 -22.93 -8.46 -5.12
N GLN A 80 -22.00 -9.12 -4.44
CA GLN A 80 -22.21 -10.44 -3.84
C GLN A 80 -22.90 -10.39 -2.47
N ARG A 81 -23.22 -9.20 -1.95
CA ARG A 81 -23.72 -8.98 -0.59
C ARG A 81 -22.82 -9.63 0.49
N ASN A 82 -21.52 -9.68 0.22
CA ASN A 82 -20.53 -10.30 1.10
C ASN A 82 -20.03 -9.29 2.14
N ILE A 83 -20.71 -9.22 3.27
CA ILE A 83 -20.38 -8.30 4.37
C ILE A 83 -18.97 -8.59 4.90
N ILE A 84 -18.57 -9.86 5.01
CA ILE A 84 -17.24 -10.25 5.48
C ILE A 84 -16.18 -9.72 4.53
N GLY A 85 -16.41 -9.83 3.22
CA GLY A 85 -15.52 -9.27 2.19
C GLY A 85 -15.37 -7.75 2.32
N ILE A 86 -16.46 -7.02 2.55
CA ILE A 86 -16.44 -5.56 2.76
C ILE A 86 -15.62 -5.22 4.00
N LEU A 87 -15.87 -5.88 5.13
CA LEU A 87 -15.14 -5.64 6.38
C LEU A 87 -13.65 -5.95 6.23
N THR A 88 -13.30 -7.05 5.59
CA THR A 88 -11.89 -7.43 5.35
C THR A 88 -11.16 -6.39 4.49
N LEU A 89 -11.78 -5.95 3.38
CA LEU A 89 -11.19 -4.92 2.53
C LEU A 89 -11.07 -3.58 3.27
N SER A 90 -12.05 -3.23 4.11
CA SER A 90 -11.98 -2.03 4.94
C SER A 90 -10.84 -2.10 5.95
N CYS A 91 -10.62 -3.26 6.58
CA CYS A 91 -9.48 -3.47 7.48
C CYS A 91 -8.14 -3.33 6.74
N PHE A 92 -8.00 -3.90 5.54
CA PHE A 92 -6.79 -3.71 4.73
C PHE A 92 -6.60 -2.25 4.33
N PHE A 93 -7.66 -1.57 3.88
CA PHE A 93 -7.58 -0.17 3.50
C PHE A 93 -7.11 0.71 4.66
N LEU A 94 -7.69 0.53 5.85
CA LEU A 94 -7.27 1.25 7.06
C LEU A 94 -5.83 0.91 7.45
N ASN A 95 -5.45 -0.37 7.41
CA ASN A 95 -4.08 -0.78 7.70
C ASN A 95 -3.06 -0.11 6.76
N PHE A 96 -3.38 -0.01 5.46
CA PHE A 96 -2.51 0.63 4.45
C PHE A 96 -2.30 2.12 4.69
N LEU A 97 -3.16 2.79 5.46
CA LEU A 97 -2.96 4.21 5.84
C LEU A 97 -1.88 4.37 6.93
N PHE A 98 -1.62 3.32 7.72
CA PHE A 98 -0.74 3.41 8.89
C PHE A 98 0.46 2.46 8.84
N GLU A 99 0.48 1.52 7.88
CA GLU A 99 1.54 0.55 7.72
C GLU A 99 1.84 0.23 6.26
N SER A 100 3.11 -0.10 6.01
CA SER A 100 3.59 -0.58 4.70
C SER A 100 3.40 -2.09 4.62
N PHE A 101 2.14 -2.52 4.60
CA PHE A 101 1.74 -3.90 4.84
C PHE A 101 2.25 -4.89 3.78
N ILE A 102 2.21 -4.51 2.51
CA ILE A 102 2.68 -5.37 1.42
C ILE A 102 4.20 -5.31 1.17
N GLU A 103 4.96 -4.67 2.05
CA GLU A 103 6.42 -4.78 2.08
C GLU A 103 6.88 -6.09 2.76
N THR A 104 5.96 -6.79 3.44
CA THR A 104 6.26 -8.05 4.11
C THR A 104 5.69 -9.24 3.35
N GLN A 105 6.38 -10.39 3.38
CA GLN A 105 5.87 -11.62 2.76
C GLN A 105 4.50 -12.03 3.31
N ALA A 106 4.32 -11.93 4.63
CA ALA A 106 3.04 -12.24 5.28
C ALA A 106 1.92 -11.31 4.80
N GLY A 107 2.22 -10.01 4.65
CA GLY A 107 1.29 -9.01 4.16
C GLY A 107 0.85 -9.29 2.72
N ILE A 108 1.78 -9.60 1.82
CA ILE A 108 1.49 -9.97 0.44
C ILE A 108 0.57 -11.20 0.40
N ILE A 109 0.94 -12.26 1.11
CA ILE A 109 0.17 -13.51 1.16
C ILE A 109 -1.25 -13.25 1.67
N LEU A 110 -1.40 -12.54 2.79
CA LEU A 110 -2.71 -12.23 3.35
C LEU A 110 -3.54 -11.35 2.42
N PHE A 111 -2.94 -10.31 1.84
CA PHE A 111 -3.64 -9.40 0.93
C PHE A 111 -4.11 -10.08 -0.35
N CYS A 112 -3.35 -11.05 -0.87
CA CYS A 112 -3.73 -11.80 -2.07
C CYS A 112 -4.69 -12.95 -1.77
N LEU A 113 -4.40 -13.78 -0.77
CA LEU A 113 -5.15 -15.03 -0.55
C LEU A 113 -6.47 -14.82 0.20
N LEU A 114 -6.52 -13.89 1.17
CA LEU A 114 -7.72 -13.75 1.99
C LEU A 114 -8.92 -13.19 1.20
N PRO A 115 -8.80 -12.11 0.41
CA PRO A 115 -9.88 -11.69 -0.47
C PRO A 115 -10.25 -12.76 -1.51
N LEU A 116 -9.26 -13.44 -2.10
CA LEU A 116 -9.51 -14.50 -3.05
C LEU A 116 -10.36 -15.63 -2.44
N ALA A 117 -10.01 -16.09 -1.24
CA ALA A 117 -10.78 -17.09 -0.52
C ALA A 117 -12.21 -16.60 -0.21
N LEU A 118 -12.37 -15.37 0.27
CA LEU A 118 -13.67 -14.79 0.61
C LEU A 118 -14.60 -14.61 -0.59
N PHE A 119 -14.05 -14.34 -1.76
CA PHE A 119 -14.86 -14.17 -2.98
C PHE A 119 -15.18 -15.48 -3.71
N HIS A 120 -14.35 -16.51 -3.55
CA HIS A 120 -14.59 -17.84 -4.15
C HIS A 120 -15.39 -18.77 -3.24
N LEU A 121 -15.28 -18.64 -1.93
CA LEU A 121 -16.13 -19.36 -1.00
C LEU A 121 -17.50 -18.67 -0.98
N LYS A 122 -18.38 -19.04 -1.94
CA LYS A 122 -19.78 -18.62 -1.89
C LYS A 122 -20.33 -19.05 -0.53
N PRO A 123 -20.81 -18.14 0.33
CA PRO A 123 -21.58 -18.58 1.48
C PRO A 123 -22.75 -19.40 0.94
N LYS A 124 -22.88 -20.66 1.35
CA LYS A 124 -24.11 -21.41 1.12
C LYS A 124 -25.22 -20.53 1.71
N ALA A 125 -26.14 -20.09 0.86
CA ALA A 125 -27.35 -19.43 1.32
C ALA A 125 -28.03 -20.41 2.27
N TYR A 126 -27.89 -20.16 3.56
CA TYR A 126 -28.80 -20.79 4.53
C TYR A 126 -30.12 -20.05 4.35
N LEU A 127 -31.05 -20.71 3.66
CA LEU A 127 -32.46 -20.36 3.68
C LEU A 127 -33.01 -20.51 5.08
#